data_14871077d7dd8ef95803fcc300198555
#
_entry.id   14871077d7dd8ef95803fcc300198555
#
_cell.length_a   1.000
_cell.length_b   1.000
_cell.length_c   1.000
_cell.angle_alpha   90.00
_cell.angle_beta   90.00
_cell.angle_gamma   90.00
#
_symmetry.space_group_name_H-M   'P 1'
#
loop_
_entity.id
_entity.type
_entity.pdbx_description
1 polymer ?
#
loop_
_entity_poly.entity_id
_entity_poly.type
_entity_poly.pdbx_seq_one_letter_code
_entity_poly.pdbx_strand_id
1 'polypeptide(L)'
;MKVFNKNGNEINLIQGTKDIVITPNPGYELLYNYSYATDELAFIIAGIKKNNGVFTMDDDDVARMDVTCKLGTSYCGLGNGTDWTVNSIGYAFISSNTIIIGDRNSLGTQDRAYINLVCRLSWYKH
;
A
#
# COMPACT_ATOMS: atom_id res chain seq x y z
N MET A 1 -0.72 14.36 18.08
CA MET A 1 -0.25 15.66 18.62
C MET A 1 -1.35 16.69 18.48
N LYS A 2 -1.58 17.47 19.53
CA LYS A 2 -2.55 18.57 19.48
C LYS A 2 -1.82 19.87 19.27
N VAL A 3 -2.34 20.70 18.38
CA VAL A 3 -1.79 22.02 18.07
C VAL A 3 -2.91 23.04 18.24
N PHE A 4 -2.58 24.19 18.79
CA PHE A 4 -3.54 25.28 19.03
C PHE A 4 -3.08 26.53 18.31
N ASN A 5 -4.04 27.29 17.79
CA ASN A 5 -3.73 28.60 17.22
C ASN A 5 -3.52 29.65 18.33
N LYS A 6 -3.20 30.89 17.95
CA LYS A 6 -2.94 31.96 18.91
C LYS A 6 -4.16 32.33 19.75
N ASN A 7 -5.35 31.93 19.33
CA ASN A 7 -6.60 32.19 20.07
C ASN A 7 -6.97 31.04 21.02
N GLY A 8 -6.12 30.02 21.12
CA GLY A 8 -6.35 28.87 21.98
C GLY A 8 -7.26 27.78 21.40
N ASN A 9 -7.64 27.90 20.14
CA ASN A 9 -8.45 26.88 19.48
C ASN A 9 -7.56 25.75 18.93
N GLU A 10 -8.00 24.53 19.12
CA GLU A 10 -7.29 23.36 18.58
C GLU A 10 -7.31 23.38 17.07
N ILE A 11 -6.13 23.15 16.47
CA ILE A 11 -5.98 22.99 15.02
C ILE A 11 -5.69 21.53 14.72
N ASN A 12 -6.50 20.93 13.84
CA ASN A 12 -6.23 19.58 13.34
C ASN A 12 -5.33 19.70 12.10
N LEU A 13 -4.01 19.48 12.29
CA LEU A 13 -3.03 19.57 11.22
C LEU A 13 -3.16 18.47 10.18
N ILE A 14 -3.87 17.41 10.49
CA ILE A 14 -4.11 16.30 9.56
C ILE A 14 -5.58 16.27 9.14
N GLN A 15 -6.24 17.43 9.17
CA GLN A 15 -7.59 17.56 8.69
C GLN A 15 -7.67 17.11 7.23
N GLY A 16 -8.69 16.32 6.89
CA GLY A 16 -8.83 15.76 5.56
C GLY A 16 -8.12 14.43 5.37
N THR A 17 -7.35 13.97 6.37
CA THR A 17 -6.76 12.62 6.27
C THR A 17 -7.74 11.56 6.76
N LYS A 18 -7.60 10.39 6.19
CA LYS A 18 -8.40 9.22 6.52
C LYS A 18 -7.53 7.99 6.42
N ASP A 19 -7.63 7.10 7.39
CA ASP A 19 -6.97 5.80 7.30
C ASP A 19 -7.57 5.00 6.15
N ILE A 20 -6.73 4.33 5.39
CA ILE A 20 -7.16 3.44 4.32
C ILE A 20 -7.23 2.02 4.88
N VAL A 21 -8.39 1.41 4.78
CA VAL A 21 -8.58 0.01 5.14
C VAL A 21 -8.18 -0.85 3.96
N ILE A 22 -7.26 -1.79 4.19
CA ILE A 22 -6.81 -2.76 3.19
C ILE A 22 -7.31 -4.14 3.62
N THR A 23 -8.05 -4.78 2.74
CA THR A 23 -8.56 -6.13 2.96
C THR A 23 -7.83 -7.09 2.03
N PRO A 24 -6.99 -7.99 2.57
CA PRO A 24 -6.30 -8.97 1.72
C PRO A 24 -7.28 -9.93 1.09
N ASN A 25 -7.00 -10.32 -0.15
CA ASN A 25 -7.78 -11.35 -0.84
C ASN A 25 -7.49 -12.72 -0.23
N PRO A 26 -8.36 -13.73 -0.46
CA PRO A 26 -8.07 -15.09 0.00
C PRO A 26 -6.70 -15.56 -0.47
N GLY A 27 -5.93 -16.14 0.45
CA GLY A 27 -4.56 -16.59 0.18
C GLY A 27 -3.48 -15.56 0.50
N TYR A 28 -3.86 -14.38 0.97
CA TYR A 28 -2.93 -13.31 1.35
C TYR A 28 -3.20 -12.85 2.77
N GLU A 29 -2.16 -12.30 3.40
CA GLU A 29 -2.21 -11.83 4.77
C GLU A 29 -1.64 -10.42 4.84
N LEU A 30 -2.30 -9.54 5.58
CA LEU A 30 -1.83 -8.18 5.82
C LEU A 30 -0.87 -8.22 7.01
N LEU A 31 0.40 -7.87 6.78
CA LEU A 31 1.41 -7.86 7.83
C LEU A 31 1.36 -6.56 8.63
N TYR A 32 1.16 -5.44 7.96
CA TYR A 32 0.94 -4.13 8.57
C TYR A 32 0.26 -3.22 7.56
N ASN A 33 -0.36 -2.16 8.09
CA ASN A 33 -1.00 -1.15 7.25
C ASN A 33 -0.93 0.20 7.95
N TYR A 34 -0.16 1.11 7.38
CA TYR A 34 -0.06 2.52 7.80
C TYR A 34 -0.55 3.46 6.72
N SER A 35 -1.36 2.95 5.81
CA SER A 35 -1.85 3.70 4.65
C SER A 35 -2.88 4.74 5.06
N TYR A 36 -2.85 5.88 4.39
CA TYR A 36 -3.80 6.95 4.64
C TYR A 36 -4.04 7.76 3.37
N ALA A 37 -5.16 8.47 3.34
CA ALA A 37 -5.52 9.35 2.24
C ALA A 37 -5.70 10.78 2.73
N THR A 38 -5.31 11.72 1.88
CA THR A 38 -5.66 13.14 2.01
C THR A 38 -6.84 13.43 1.09
N ASP A 39 -7.12 14.70 0.81
CA ASP A 39 -8.20 15.08 -0.12
C ASP A 39 -7.89 14.66 -1.56
N GLU A 40 -6.63 14.53 -1.94
CA GLU A 40 -6.22 14.25 -3.33
C GLU A 40 -5.35 13.01 -3.50
N LEU A 41 -4.68 12.56 -2.46
CA LEU A 41 -3.65 11.52 -2.57
C LEU A 41 -3.93 10.36 -1.63
N ALA A 42 -3.54 9.18 -2.06
CA ALA A 42 -3.47 7.99 -1.23
C ALA A 42 -2.02 7.59 -1.05
N PHE A 43 -1.62 7.39 0.20
CA PHE A 43 -0.29 6.91 0.59
C PHE A 43 -0.47 5.47 1.03
N ILE A 44 0.06 4.55 0.24
CA ILE A 44 -0.09 3.11 0.50
C ILE A 44 1.20 2.62 1.13
N ILE A 45 1.14 2.32 2.42
CA ILE A 45 2.27 1.87 3.23
C ILE A 45 1.82 0.60 3.92
N ALA A 46 2.15 -0.55 3.33
CA ALA A 46 1.60 -1.81 3.79
C ALA A 46 2.53 -2.97 3.45
N GLY A 47 2.49 -4.02 4.26
CA GLY A 47 3.16 -5.27 3.99
C GLY A 47 2.14 -6.37 3.79
N ILE A 48 2.32 -7.18 2.74
CA ILE A 48 1.40 -8.25 2.38
C ILE A 48 2.20 -9.53 2.15
N LYS A 49 1.70 -10.62 2.70
CA LYS A 49 2.29 -11.95 2.56
C LYS A 49 1.38 -12.86 1.74
N LYS A 50 1.98 -13.64 0.85
CA LYS A 50 1.31 -14.72 0.15
C LYS A 50 1.44 -16.01 0.97
N ASN A 51 0.32 -16.64 1.34
CA ASN A 51 0.34 -17.74 2.30
C ASN A 51 0.79 -19.07 1.70
N ASN A 52 0.46 -19.33 0.43
CA ASN A 52 0.74 -20.60 -0.22
C ASN A 52 1.45 -20.38 -1.54
N GLY A 53 2.73 -20.03 -1.46
CA GLY A 53 3.54 -19.82 -2.64
C GLY A 53 4.35 -18.55 -2.57
N VAL A 54 4.86 -18.14 -3.69
CA VAL A 54 5.76 -16.99 -3.82
C VAL A 54 5.30 -16.10 -4.97
N PHE A 55 5.75 -14.86 -4.94
CA PHE A 55 5.49 -13.92 -6.05
C PHE A 55 6.31 -14.34 -7.27
N THR A 56 5.72 -14.21 -8.44
CA THR A 56 6.35 -14.56 -9.71
C THR A 56 6.25 -13.36 -10.66
N MET A 57 6.68 -13.53 -11.89
CA MET A 57 6.51 -12.50 -12.92
C MET A 57 5.04 -12.23 -13.25
N ASP A 58 4.17 -13.19 -12.96
CA ASP A 58 2.73 -12.98 -13.11
C ASP A 58 2.24 -12.04 -12.01
N ASP A 59 1.39 -11.10 -12.38
CA ASP A 59 0.87 -10.13 -11.43
C ASP A 59 -0.20 -10.76 -10.57
N ASP A 60 -0.04 -10.66 -9.25
CA ASP A 60 -1.01 -11.18 -8.28
C ASP A 60 -1.91 -10.04 -7.81
N ASP A 61 -3.21 -10.27 -7.86
CA ASP A 61 -4.22 -9.40 -7.27
C ASP A 61 -4.32 -9.75 -5.78
N VAL A 62 -3.73 -8.92 -4.92
CA VAL A 62 -3.46 -9.30 -3.53
C VAL A 62 -4.44 -8.72 -2.53
N ALA A 63 -5.05 -7.55 -2.82
CA ALA A 63 -5.90 -6.90 -1.82
C ALA A 63 -6.83 -5.86 -2.44
N ARG A 64 -7.80 -5.45 -1.65
CA ARG A 64 -8.72 -4.36 -1.95
C ARG A 64 -8.61 -3.26 -0.90
N MET A 65 -8.87 -2.03 -1.33
CA MET A 65 -8.89 -0.86 -0.46
C MET A 65 -10.30 -0.28 -0.38
N ASP A 66 -10.55 0.51 0.65
CA ASP A 66 -11.81 1.25 0.79
C ASP A 66 -11.77 2.64 0.11
N VAL A 67 -10.75 2.89 -0.70
CA VAL A 67 -10.64 4.08 -1.56
C VAL A 67 -10.38 3.65 -2.99
N THR A 68 -10.71 4.52 -3.95
CA THR A 68 -10.41 4.29 -5.36
C THR A 68 -9.39 5.28 -5.85
N CYS A 69 -8.41 4.79 -6.59
CA CYS A 69 -7.28 5.57 -7.05
C CYS A 69 -7.15 5.52 -8.57
N LYS A 70 -6.56 6.56 -9.14
CA LYS A 70 -6.02 6.49 -10.49
C LYS A 70 -4.80 5.58 -10.46
N LEU A 71 -4.39 5.09 -11.62
CA LEU A 71 -3.25 4.18 -11.71
C LEU A 71 -2.02 4.80 -11.04
N GLY A 72 -1.45 4.05 -10.10
CA GLY A 72 -0.19 4.39 -9.45
C GLY A 72 0.72 3.19 -9.49
N THR A 73 1.99 3.39 -9.79
CA THR A 73 2.98 2.31 -9.90
C THR A 73 4.24 2.67 -9.14
N SER A 74 4.90 1.65 -8.59
CA SER A 74 6.18 1.82 -7.92
C SER A 74 6.90 0.47 -7.81
N TYR A 75 8.20 0.52 -7.64
CA TYR A 75 8.92 -0.65 -7.18
C TYR A 75 8.59 -0.90 -5.72
N CYS A 76 8.64 -2.16 -5.30
CA CYS A 76 8.45 -2.52 -3.89
C CYS A 76 9.52 -3.54 -3.49
N GLY A 77 9.84 -3.59 -2.19
CA GLY A 77 10.73 -4.60 -1.66
C GLY A 77 10.02 -5.93 -1.52
N LEU A 78 10.70 -7.01 -1.87
CA LEU A 78 10.21 -8.36 -1.67
C LEU A 78 11.12 -9.11 -0.70
N GLY A 79 10.53 -9.90 0.18
CA GLY A 79 11.24 -10.67 1.17
C GLY A 79 10.61 -12.04 1.42
N ASN A 80 11.28 -12.86 2.21
CA ASN A 80 10.75 -14.17 2.59
C ASN A 80 11.05 -14.55 4.04
N GLY A 81 11.54 -13.61 4.83
CA GLY A 81 11.84 -13.84 6.24
C GLY A 81 10.94 -13.04 7.16
N THR A 82 11.01 -13.34 8.45
CA THR A 82 10.25 -12.60 9.46
C THR A 82 10.98 -11.36 9.97
N ASP A 83 12.16 -11.10 9.47
CA ASP A 83 13.05 -10.02 9.93
C ASP A 83 12.94 -8.76 9.07
N TRP A 84 11.98 -8.71 8.16
CA TRP A 84 11.73 -7.57 7.26
C TRP A 84 12.85 -7.33 6.25
N THR A 85 13.71 -8.30 6.01
CA THR A 85 14.79 -8.19 5.03
C THR A 85 14.23 -8.17 3.63
N VAL A 86 14.70 -7.20 2.82
CA VAL A 86 14.38 -7.14 1.39
C VAL A 86 15.43 -7.91 0.62
N ASN A 87 15.01 -8.96 -0.08
CA ASN A 87 15.89 -9.83 -0.85
C ASN A 87 15.83 -9.56 -2.34
N SER A 88 14.77 -8.92 -2.81
CA SER A 88 14.52 -8.69 -4.22
C SER A 88 13.67 -7.44 -4.40
N ILE A 89 13.59 -6.95 -5.62
CA ILE A 89 12.75 -5.81 -5.98
C ILE A 89 11.60 -6.33 -6.83
N GLY A 90 10.40 -6.05 -6.37
CA GLY A 90 9.19 -6.33 -7.11
C GLY A 90 8.57 -5.06 -7.66
N TYR A 91 7.36 -5.21 -8.13
CA TYR A 91 6.60 -4.13 -8.73
C TYR A 91 5.19 -4.14 -8.17
N ALA A 92 4.77 -2.99 -7.68
CA ALA A 92 3.42 -2.81 -7.14
C ALA A 92 2.68 -1.80 -7.99
N PHE A 93 1.41 -2.05 -8.27
CA PHE A 93 0.57 -1.03 -8.84
C PHE A 93 -0.83 -1.06 -8.25
N ILE A 94 -1.42 0.13 -8.22
CA ILE A 94 -2.74 0.38 -7.68
C ILE A 94 -3.62 0.82 -8.85
N SER A 95 -4.76 0.18 -9.03
CA SER A 95 -5.75 0.59 -10.01
C SER A 95 -7.12 0.48 -9.38
N SER A 96 -7.88 1.59 -9.40
CA SER A 96 -9.16 1.65 -8.70
C SER A 96 -8.95 1.34 -7.22
N ASN A 97 -9.56 0.30 -6.67
CA ASN A 97 -9.37 -0.11 -5.28
C ASN A 97 -8.52 -1.38 -5.15
N THR A 98 -7.76 -1.74 -6.18
CA THR A 98 -7.04 -3.02 -6.27
C THR A 98 -5.56 -2.81 -6.10
N ILE A 99 -4.91 -3.66 -5.29
CA ILE A 99 -3.45 -3.70 -5.12
C ILE A 99 -2.93 -4.94 -5.83
N ILE A 100 -1.93 -4.74 -6.70
CA ILE A 100 -1.36 -5.81 -7.52
C ILE A 100 0.16 -5.83 -7.33
N ILE A 101 0.72 -7.03 -7.16
CA ILE A 101 2.15 -7.23 -6.90
C ILE A 101 2.70 -8.25 -7.91
N GLY A 102 3.89 -7.97 -8.42
CA GLY A 102 4.62 -8.92 -9.25
C GLY A 102 6.11 -8.90 -8.93
N ASP A 103 6.79 -10.02 -9.13
CA ASP A 103 8.25 -10.13 -9.01
C ASP A 103 8.87 -9.98 -10.40
N ARG A 104 9.24 -8.76 -10.75
CA ARG A 104 9.81 -8.46 -12.07
C ARG A 104 11.22 -9.06 -12.27
N ASN A 105 11.87 -9.48 -11.20
CA ASN A 105 13.16 -10.13 -11.27
C ASN A 105 13.04 -11.65 -11.41
N SER A 106 11.85 -12.19 -11.26
CA SER A 106 11.57 -13.63 -11.46
C SER A 106 12.38 -14.55 -10.56
N LEU A 107 12.77 -14.11 -9.38
CA LEU A 107 13.51 -14.98 -8.47
C LEU A 107 12.66 -16.13 -7.94
N GLY A 108 11.33 -15.92 -7.82
CA GLY A 108 10.40 -16.96 -7.43
C GLY A 108 10.63 -17.52 -6.03
N THR A 109 11.18 -16.73 -5.11
CA THR A 109 11.50 -17.17 -3.76
C THR A 109 10.93 -16.26 -2.67
N GLN A 110 10.24 -15.18 -3.05
CA GLN A 110 9.77 -14.18 -2.11
C GLN A 110 8.28 -14.30 -1.90
N ASP A 111 7.83 -14.35 -0.65
CA ASP A 111 6.40 -14.44 -0.31
C ASP A 111 5.85 -13.19 0.38
N ARG A 112 6.68 -12.15 0.56
CA ARG A 112 6.30 -10.91 1.23
C ARG A 112 6.59 -9.72 0.33
N ALA A 113 5.68 -8.74 0.34
CA ALA A 113 5.85 -7.50 -0.39
C ALA A 113 5.67 -6.32 0.56
N TYR A 114 6.58 -5.37 0.50
CA TYR A 114 6.59 -4.16 1.32
C TYR A 114 6.32 -2.97 0.42
N ILE A 115 5.12 -2.41 0.52
CA ILE A 115 4.63 -1.40 -0.41
C ILE A 115 4.81 -0.03 0.21
N ASN A 116 5.31 0.91 -0.56
CA ASN A 116 5.36 2.32 -0.19
C ASN A 116 5.21 3.13 -1.48
N LEU A 117 3.99 3.55 -1.76
CA LEU A 117 3.72 4.31 -2.97
C LEU A 117 2.62 5.34 -2.73
N VAL A 118 2.58 6.33 -3.62
CA VAL A 118 1.60 7.41 -3.60
C VAL A 118 0.86 7.40 -4.92
N CYS A 119 -0.47 7.51 -4.84
CA CYS A 119 -1.30 7.63 -6.05
C CYS A 119 -2.40 8.67 -5.84
N ARG A 120 -2.98 9.14 -6.94
CA ARG A 120 -4.09 10.09 -6.89
C ARG A 120 -5.39 9.37 -6.62
N LEU A 121 -6.22 10.00 -5.82
CA LEU A 121 -7.60 9.54 -5.63
C LEU A 121 -8.43 9.83 -6.89
N SER A 122 -9.33 8.92 -7.23
CA SER A 122 -10.09 9.00 -8.46
C SER A 122 -11.08 10.17 -8.48
N TRP A 123 -11.55 10.61 -7.31
CA TRP A 123 -12.50 11.72 -7.24
C TRP A 123 -11.85 13.09 -7.34
N TYR A 124 -10.52 13.17 -7.27
CA TYR A 124 -9.84 14.46 -7.32
C TYR A 124 -9.94 15.04 -8.75
N LYS A 125 -10.40 16.28 -8.83
CA LYS A 125 -10.51 17.01 -10.09
C LYS A 125 -9.46 18.11 -10.11
N HIS A 126 -8.77 18.23 -11.22
CA HIS A 126 -7.76 19.27 -11.44
C HIS A 126 -8.38 20.57 -11.86
#